data_9602bb5ae119d4dc2520acbfec366270
#
_entry.id   9602bb5ae119d4dc2520acbfec366270
#
_cell.length_a   1.000
_cell.length_b   1.000
_cell.length_c   1.000
_cell.angle_alpha   90.00
_cell.angle_beta   90.00
_cell.angle_gamma   90.00
#
_symmetry.space_group_name_H-M   'P 1'
#
loop_
_entity.id
_entity.type
_entity.pdbx_description
1 polymer ?
#
loop_
_entity_poly.entity_id
_entity_poly.type
_entity_poly.pdbx_seq_one_letter_code
_entity_poly.pdbx_strand_id
1 'polypeptide(L)'
;MPPIRANKAKEKLAAGQAVTTISGLSSSEIIDFMGPLGFDAAWIEGEHGSVTWEQLGDMTRACDLWEMAPITRVSANEPWLVTRTLDRGSMGIVVPHVNTKEAAEKAAQSAKYAPLGYRGMFGGRQSYGVGDYFQQANDQTMVIVLLEEDEALNNLDEILTVDHIDVFFVAPTDLAQTMGHLGNPGHPEVQRAIEGAIAKILSAGRVAGTLVNDENVGRFLGQGVKYTMTSWNAWVAQGAAAFLEKVAGTKI
;
A
#
# COMPACT_ATOMS: atom_id res chain seq x y z
N MET A 1 -11.04 -11.17 27.13
CA MET A 1 -9.83 -10.61 26.50
C MET A 1 -10.29 -9.74 25.33
N PRO A 2 -9.61 -8.63 25.03
CA PRO A 2 -9.97 -7.82 23.87
C PRO A 2 -9.86 -8.66 22.59
N PRO A 3 -10.68 -8.38 21.56
CA PRO A 3 -10.55 -9.01 20.25
C PRO A 3 -9.24 -8.55 19.57
N ILE A 4 -8.77 -9.32 18.58
CA ILE A 4 -7.71 -8.84 17.70
C ILE A 4 -8.14 -7.54 17.00
N ARG A 5 -7.19 -6.62 16.78
CA ARG A 5 -7.47 -5.41 16.03
C ARG A 5 -7.79 -5.77 14.56
N ALA A 6 -8.98 -5.41 14.11
CA ALA A 6 -9.41 -5.67 12.74
C ALA A 6 -8.69 -4.77 11.73
N ASN A 7 -8.30 -5.36 10.59
CA ASN A 7 -7.81 -4.61 9.44
C ASN A 7 -9.00 -4.12 8.61
N LYS A 8 -9.47 -2.91 8.89
CA LYS A 8 -10.63 -2.32 8.21
C LYS A 8 -10.47 -2.17 6.71
N ALA A 9 -9.24 -1.92 6.23
CA ALA A 9 -8.96 -1.86 4.80
C ALA A 9 -9.17 -3.24 4.15
N LYS A 10 -8.71 -4.31 4.79
CA LYS A 10 -8.91 -5.67 4.31
C LYS A 10 -10.39 -6.07 4.34
N GLU A 11 -11.12 -5.70 5.39
CA GLU A 11 -12.57 -5.93 5.49
C GLU A 11 -13.34 -5.22 4.37
N LYS A 12 -13.01 -3.96 4.07
CA LYS A 12 -13.61 -3.21 2.95
C LYS A 12 -13.37 -3.89 1.61
N LEU A 13 -12.13 -4.34 1.33
CA LEU A 13 -11.84 -5.08 0.10
C LEU A 13 -12.64 -6.38 0.00
N ALA A 14 -12.74 -7.14 1.09
CA ALA A 14 -13.54 -8.37 1.15
C ALA A 14 -15.04 -8.10 0.90
N ALA A 15 -15.55 -6.95 1.36
CA ALA A 15 -16.90 -6.49 1.07
C ALA A 15 -17.08 -5.91 -0.35
N GLY A 16 -16.04 -5.93 -1.18
CA GLY A 16 -16.05 -5.39 -2.53
C GLY A 16 -16.03 -3.87 -2.60
N GLN A 17 -15.73 -3.18 -1.51
CA GLN A 17 -15.65 -1.73 -1.42
C GLN A 17 -14.25 -1.22 -1.79
N ALA A 18 -14.16 0.04 -2.20
CA ALA A 18 -12.88 0.70 -2.45
C ALA A 18 -12.20 1.10 -1.14
N VAL A 19 -10.88 0.97 -1.11
CA VAL A 19 -9.98 1.43 -0.05
C VAL A 19 -9.22 2.64 -0.54
N THR A 20 -9.23 3.70 0.26
CA THR A 20 -8.49 4.94 0.02
C THR A 20 -7.27 4.99 0.94
N THR A 21 -6.09 5.11 0.35
CA THR A 21 -4.82 5.12 1.09
C THR A 21 -4.10 6.44 0.85
N ILE A 22 -3.62 7.05 1.93
CA ILE A 22 -2.86 8.30 1.87
C ILE A 22 -1.38 8.05 2.11
N SER A 23 -0.52 8.62 1.29
CA SER A 23 0.95 8.57 1.40
C SER A 23 1.56 9.95 1.69
N GLY A 24 2.88 10.01 1.82
CA GLY A 24 3.61 11.22 2.19
C GLY A 24 3.69 11.43 3.70
N LEU A 25 3.45 10.37 4.46
CA LEU A 25 3.42 10.39 5.93
C LEU A 25 4.82 10.16 6.48
N SER A 26 5.41 11.16 7.12
CA SER A 26 6.77 11.12 7.67
C SER A 26 6.82 11.14 9.20
N SER A 27 5.68 11.30 9.87
CA SER A 27 5.60 11.29 11.33
C SER A 27 4.20 10.92 11.83
N SER A 28 4.10 10.59 13.12
CA SER A 28 2.83 10.35 13.80
C SER A 28 1.91 11.57 13.82
N GLU A 29 2.47 12.79 13.93
CA GLU A 29 1.70 14.04 13.93
C GLU A 29 0.99 14.26 12.56
N ILE A 30 1.64 13.90 11.46
CA ILE A 30 1.00 13.98 10.15
C ILE A 30 -0.14 12.96 10.04
N ILE A 31 0.02 11.78 10.61
CA ILE A 31 -1.05 10.77 10.67
C ILE A 31 -2.22 11.28 11.53
N ASP A 32 -1.95 11.90 12.67
CA ASP A 32 -2.98 12.51 13.51
C ASP A 32 -3.73 13.63 12.78
N PHE A 33 -3.04 14.41 11.95
CA PHE A 33 -3.69 15.42 11.10
C PHE A 33 -4.56 14.79 10.01
N MET A 34 -4.11 13.69 9.38
CA MET A 34 -4.82 13.01 8.29
C MET A 34 -5.97 12.13 8.77
N GLY A 35 -5.91 11.63 10.00
CA GLY A 35 -6.87 10.68 10.55
C GLY A 35 -8.34 11.12 10.44
N PRO A 36 -8.70 12.36 10.89
CA PRO A 36 -10.09 12.84 10.81
C PRO A 36 -10.59 13.06 9.37
N LEU A 37 -9.72 13.02 8.35
CA LEU A 37 -10.11 13.25 6.97
C LEU A 37 -10.79 12.04 6.32
N GLY A 38 -10.71 10.85 6.94
CA GLY A 38 -11.49 9.68 6.56
C GLY A 38 -10.82 8.72 5.58
N PHE A 39 -9.48 8.73 5.48
CA PHE A 39 -8.75 7.70 4.75
C PHE A 39 -8.78 6.35 5.47
N ASP A 40 -8.90 5.27 4.71
CA ASP A 40 -8.97 3.90 5.25
C ASP A 40 -7.61 3.37 5.70
N ALA A 41 -6.54 3.80 5.03
CA ALA A 41 -5.20 3.31 5.28
C ALA A 41 -4.15 4.42 5.18
N ALA A 42 -3.07 4.25 5.93
CA ALA A 42 -1.87 5.05 5.88
C ALA A 42 -0.77 4.26 5.15
N TRP A 43 -0.27 4.79 4.03
CA TRP A 43 0.90 4.24 3.38
C TRP A 43 2.16 4.82 4.00
N ILE A 44 2.85 4.01 4.78
CA ILE A 44 4.10 4.38 5.45
C ILE A 44 5.26 3.93 4.56
N GLU A 45 6.12 4.89 4.22
CA GLU A 45 7.18 4.69 3.23
C GLU A 45 8.48 4.25 3.88
N GLY A 46 8.86 2.98 3.68
CA GLY A 46 10.08 2.40 4.23
C GLY A 46 11.17 2.11 3.19
N GLU A 47 10.94 2.40 1.92
CA GLU A 47 11.92 2.20 0.84
C GLU A 47 12.68 3.51 0.52
N HIS A 48 11.96 4.56 0.14
CA HIS A 48 12.55 5.86 -0.22
C HIS A 48 12.43 6.90 0.88
N GLY A 49 11.66 6.60 1.93
CA GLY A 49 11.41 7.50 3.03
C GLY A 49 12.48 7.46 4.13
N SER A 50 12.39 8.43 5.03
CA SER A 50 13.28 8.53 6.20
C SER A 50 12.75 7.80 7.44
N VAL A 51 11.69 7.01 7.33
CA VAL A 51 11.04 6.36 8.47
C VAL A 51 11.94 5.32 9.11
N THR A 52 12.27 5.51 10.38
CA THR A 52 13.04 4.55 11.17
C THR A 52 12.13 3.53 11.85
N TRP A 53 12.74 2.42 12.33
CA TRP A 53 12.00 1.41 13.11
C TRP A 53 11.37 1.95 14.39
N GLU A 54 11.93 2.99 14.98
CA GLU A 54 11.38 3.66 16.16
C GLU A 54 10.14 4.47 15.78
N GLN A 55 10.26 5.31 14.76
CA GLN A 55 9.15 6.10 14.23
C GLN A 55 7.98 5.23 13.75
N LEU A 56 8.27 4.11 13.09
CA LEU A 56 7.23 3.19 12.62
C LEU A 56 6.32 2.72 13.76
N GLY A 57 6.90 2.44 14.94
CA GLY A 57 6.12 2.07 16.13
C GLY A 57 5.12 3.15 16.55
N ASP A 58 5.50 4.42 16.52
CA ASP A 58 4.64 5.56 16.89
C ASP A 58 3.62 5.86 15.79
N MET A 59 4.03 5.83 14.54
CA MET A 59 3.14 6.02 13.40
C MET A 59 2.02 4.98 13.37
N THR A 60 2.32 3.71 13.66
CA THR A 60 1.28 2.67 13.73
C THR A 60 0.34 2.84 14.92
N ARG A 61 0.79 3.46 16.05
CA ARG A 61 -0.10 3.84 17.16
C ARG A 61 -1.02 4.99 16.78
N ALA A 62 -0.50 6.00 16.09
CA ALA A 62 -1.32 7.09 15.57
C ALA A 62 -2.42 6.54 14.61
N CYS A 63 -2.07 5.62 13.72
CA CYS A 63 -3.08 4.95 12.88
C CYS A 63 -4.16 4.25 13.71
N ASP A 64 -3.80 3.62 14.84
CA ASP A 64 -4.77 2.96 15.71
C ASP A 64 -5.78 3.91 16.33
N LEU A 65 -5.35 5.14 16.68
CA LEU A 65 -6.23 6.18 17.25
C LEU A 65 -7.33 6.59 16.26
N TRP A 66 -7.02 6.56 14.98
CA TRP A 66 -7.94 6.99 13.91
C TRP A 66 -8.56 5.82 13.14
N GLU A 67 -8.36 4.59 13.61
CA GLU A 67 -8.85 3.38 12.95
C GLU A 67 -8.39 3.21 11.49
N MET A 68 -7.29 3.84 11.12
CA MET A 68 -6.63 3.66 9.82
C MET A 68 -5.78 2.39 9.83
N ALA A 69 -5.76 1.64 8.73
CA ALA A 69 -4.85 0.51 8.59
C ALA A 69 -3.43 1.00 8.27
N PRO A 70 -2.40 0.79 9.14
CA PRO A 70 -1.03 1.09 8.80
C PRO A 70 -0.49 0.04 7.82
N ILE A 71 -0.23 0.46 6.59
CA ILE A 71 0.33 -0.35 5.51
C ILE A 71 1.72 0.21 5.20
N THR A 72 2.76 -0.61 5.36
CA THR A 72 4.15 -0.14 5.23
C THR A 72 4.83 -0.75 4.02
N ARG A 73 5.39 0.09 3.14
CA ARG A 73 6.27 -0.39 2.08
C ARG A 73 7.63 -0.74 2.68
N VAL A 74 8.05 -1.99 2.51
CA VAL A 74 9.38 -2.45 2.91
C VAL A 74 10.40 -2.06 1.85
N SER A 75 11.67 -1.93 2.24
CA SER A 75 12.74 -1.52 1.32
C SER A 75 13.22 -2.62 0.37
N ALA A 76 12.84 -3.87 0.63
CA ALA A 76 13.14 -5.00 -0.25
C ALA A 76 12.27 -6.21 0.12
N ASN A 77 12.14 -7.15 -0.82
CA ASN A 77 11.44 -8.43 -0.59
C ASN A 77 12.30 -9.39 0.26
N GLU A 78 12.52 -9.02 1.53
CA GLU A 78 13.32 -9.81 2.46
C GLU A 78 12.51 -10.21 3.69
N PRO A 79 12.47 -11.51 4.06
CA PRO A 79 11.61 -12.02 5.15
C PRO A 79 11.83 -11.31 6.49
N TRP A 80 13.05 -10.94 6.82
CA TRP A 80 13.37 -10.25 8.06
C TRP A 80 12.84 -8.80 8.09
N LEU A 81 12.81 -8.11 6.92
CA LEU A 81 12.20 -6.78 6.79
C LEU A 81 10.69 -6.87 6.99
N VAL A 82 10.05 -7.83 6.33
CA VAL A 82 8.60 -8.08 6.44
C VAL A 82 8.23 -8.39 7.90
N THR A 83 8.90 -9.35 8.52
CA THR A 83 8.66 -9.72 9.92
C THR A 83 8.82 -8.52 10.86
N ARG A 84 9.94 -7.80 10.75
CA ARG A 84 10.22 -6.65 11.62
C ARG A 84 9.20 -5.52 11.45
N THR A 85 8.75 -5.26 10.22
CA THR A 85 7.73 -4.26 9.91
C THR A 85 6.39 -4.62 10.57
N LEU A 86 5.96 -5.86 10.43
CA LEU A 86 4.71 -6.33 11.03
C LEU A 86 4.79 -6.35 12.56
N ASP A 87 5.95 -6.67 13.15
CA ASP A 87 6.15 -6.67 14.60
C ASP A 87 6.14 -5.25 15.20
N ARG A 88 6.39 -4.21 14.39
CA ARG A 88 6.26 -2.80 14.78
C ARG A 88 4.83 -2.27 14.74
N GLY A 89 3.89 -3.08 14.30
CA GLY A 89 2.46 -2.76 14.37
C GLY A 89 1.81 -2.48 13.04
N SER A 90 2.54 -2.60 11.91
CA SER A 90 1.91 -2.57 10.59
C SER A 90 0.88 -3.68 10.45
N MET A 91 -0.24 -3.40 9.82
CA MET A 91 -1.30 -4.36 9.53
C MET A 91 -1.21 -4.90 8.10
N GLY A 92 -0.29 -4.39 7.33
CA GLY A 92 0.04 -4.89 6.00
C GLY A 92 1.39 -4.40 5.55
N ILE A 93 1.88 -5.07 4.52
CA ILE A 93 3.12 -4.75 3.84
C ILE A 93 2.86 -4.46 2.36
N VAL A 94 3.69 -3.59 1.80
CA VAL A 94 3.85 -3.45 0.37
C VAL A 94 5.25 -3.89 0.01
N VAL A 95 5.34 -4.86 -0.90
CA VAL A 95 6.63 -5.43 -1.33
C VAL A 95 6.96 -4.89 -2.71
N PRO A 96 8.08 -4.14 -2.86
CA PRO A 96 8.50 -3.59 -4.14
C PRO A 96 9.13 -4.67 -5.05
N HIS A 97 9.24 -4.36 -6.34
CA HIS A 97 9.98 -5.13 -7.34
C HIS A 97 9.59 -6.62 -7.42
N VAL A 98 8.29 -6.90 -7.41
CA VAL A 98 7.78 -8.28 -7.52
C VAL A 98 7.59 -8.62 -8.99
N ASN A 99 8.63 -9.22 -9.59
CA ASN A 99 8.70 -9.47 -11.03
C ASN A 99 8.42 -10.91 -11.42
N THR A 100 8.42 -11.85 -10.46
CA THR A 100 8.18 -13.28 -10.74
C THR A 100 7.22 -13.90 -9.75
N LYS A 101 6.72 -15.08 -10.09
CA LYS A 101 5.88 -15.89 -9.20
C LYS A 101 6.59 -16.21 -7.89
N GLU A 102 7.87 -16.58 -7.95
CA GLU A 102 8.66 -16.92 -6.75
C GLU A 102 8.84 -15.71 -5.84
N ALA A 103 9.02 -14.51 -6.43
CA ALA A 103 9.08 -13.27 -5.65
C ALA A 103 7.73 -12.97 -4.96
N ALA A 104 6.63 -13.21 -5.63
CA ALA A 104 5.28 -13.06 -5.09
C ALA A 104 5.00 -14.08 -3.97
N GLU A 105 5.38 -15.35 -4.15
CA GLU A 105 5.28 -16.40 -3.13
C GLU A 105 6.14 -16.05 -1.89
N LYS A 106 7.38 -15.59 -2.11
CA LYS A 106 8.27 -15.13 -1.02
C LYS A 106 7.61 -14.01 -0.21
N ALA A 107 7.01 -13.02 -0.87
CA ALA A 107 6.32 -11.91 -0.22
C ALA A 107 5.14 -12.40 0.63
N ALA A 108 4.26 -13.23 0.06
CA ALA A 108 3.11 -13.78 0.76
C ALA A 108 3.51 -14.62 1.98
N GLN A 109 4.43 -15.57 1.80
CA GLN A 109 4.86 -16.50 2.86
C GLN A 109 5.63 -15.79 3.97
N SER A 110 6.41 -14.74 3.66
CA SER A 110 7.14 -13.94 4.66
C SER A 110 6.21 -13.21 5.62
N ALA A 111 5.00 -12.87 5.18
CA ALA A 111 4.02 -12.11 5.95
C ALA A 111 3.10 -12.98 6.80
N LYS A 112 3.02 -14.27 6.52
CA LYS A 112 2.06 -15.19 7.14
C LYS A 112 2.74 -16.16 8.10
N TYR A 113 2.06 -16.46 9.21
CA TYR A 113 2.43 -17.55 10.10
C TYR A 113 2.05 -18.92 9.49
N ALA A 114 2.68 -19.99 9.96
CA ALA A 114 2.32 -21.35 9.59
C ALA A 114 0.81 -21.60 9.81
N PRO A 115 0.14 -22.40 8.94
CA PRO A 115 0.71 -23.17 7.83
C PRO A 115 0.83 -22.38 6.51
N LEU A 116 0.41 -21.11 6.46
CA LEU A 116 0.36 -20.30 5.23
C LEU A 116 1.73 -19.69 4.83
N GLY A 117 2.65 -19.62 5.78
CA GLY A 117 3.96 -19.05 5.56
C GLY A 117 4.94 -19.40 6.69
N TYR A 118 6.03 -18.63 6.75
CA TYR A 118 7.14 -18.86 7.69
C TYR A 118 7.53 -17.58 8.47
N ARG A 119 6.61 -16.61 8.61
CA ARG A 119 6.85 -15.43 9.45
C ARG A 119 7.32 -15.86 10.84
N GLY A 120 8.42 -15.29 11.34
CA GLY A 120 8.94 -15.55 12.67
C GLY A 120 7.91 -15.21 13.75
N MET A 121 7.69 -16.13 14.70
CA MET A 121 6.71 -15.96 15.76
C MET A 121 7.27 -15.03 16.86
N PHE A 122 6.68 -13.86 16.99
CA PHE A 122 7.00 -12.90 18.04
C PHE A 122 5.73 -12.19 18.53
N GLY A 123 5.55 -12.12 19.84
CA GLY A 123 4.45 -11.40 20.46
C GLY A 123 4.73 -9.90 20.52
N GLY A 124 4.48 -9.20 19.43
CA GLY A 124 4.55 -7.73 19.40
C GLY A 124 3.32 -7.06 20.04
N ARG A 125 3.27 -5.73 20.01
CA ARG A 125 2.19 -4.97 20.67
C ARG A 125 0.76 -5.34 20.22
N GLN A 126 0.60 -5.86 19.02
CA GLN A 126 -0.72 -6.27 18.50
C GLN A 126 -1.25 -7.54 19.19
N SER A 127 -0.38 -8.34 19.78
CA SER A 127 -0.75 -9.55 20.52
C SER A 127 -1.06 -9.31 22.01
N TYR A 128 -0.74 -8.10 22.53
CA TYR A 128 -0.89 -7.86 23.96
C TYR A 128 -2.34 -7.91 24.40
N GLY A 129 -2.63 -8.85 25.30
CA GLY A 129 -3.97 -9.11 25.81
C GLY A 129 -4.88 -9.95 24.89
N VAL A 130 -4.41 -10.37 23.73
CA VAL A 130 -5.16 -11.19 22.75
C VAL A 130 -4.70 -12.65 22.85
N GLY A 131 -5.50 -13.53 23.46
CA GLY A 131 -5.06 -14.91 23.80
C GLY A 131 -4.87 -15.83 22.60
N ASP A 132 -5.58 -15.57 21.52
CA ASP A 132 -5.58 -16.37 20.28
C ASP A 132 -5.04 -15.56 19.08
N TYR A 133 -4.14 -14.62 19.36
CA TYR A 133 -3.59 -13.71 18.34
C TYR A 133 -3.02 -14.44 17.12
N PHE A 134 -2.18 -15.46 17.33
CA PHE A 134 -1.51 -16.14 16.22
C PHE A 134 -2.46 -16.93 15.33
N GLN A 135 -3.60 -17.37 15.85
CA GLN A 135 -4.65 -18.05 15.08
C GLN A 135 -5.40 -17.09 14.15
N GLN A 136 -5.51 -15.82 14.53
CA GLN A 136 -6.25 -14.80 13.80
C GLN A 136 -5.36 -13.86 12.97
N ALA A 137 -4.06 -13.75 13.30
CA ALA A 137 -3.16 -12.76 12.73
C ALA A 137 -3.02 -12.85 11.20
N ASN A 138 -3.06 -14.05 10.63
CA ASN A 138 -3.00 -14.24 9.19
C ASN A 138 -4.17 -13.58 8.45
N ASP A 139 -5.35 -13.59 9.03
CA ASP A 139 -6.54 -12.98 8.44
C ASP A 139 -6.48 -11.46 8.48
N GLN A 140 -5.79 -10.90 9.47
CA GLN A 140 -5.64 -9.45 9.62
C GLN A 140 -4.42 -8.87 8.88
N THR A 141 -3.47 -9.70 8.47
CA THR A 141 -2.28 -9.24 7.75
C THR A 141 -2.57 -9.08 6.26
N MET A 142 -2.41 -7.88 5.73
CA MET A 142 -2.54 -7.57 4.29
C MET A 142 -1.20 -7.68 3.58
N VAL A 143 -1.20 -8.27 2.39
CA VAL A 143 -0.03 -8.35 1.49
C VAL A 143 -0.36 -7.64 0.19
N ILE A 144 0.45 -6.66 -0.16
CA ILE A 144 0.38 -5.91 -1.41
C ILE A 144 1.70 -6.11 -2.14
N VAL A 145 1.65 -6.45 -3.42
CA VAL A 145 2.83 -6.56 -4.27
C VAL A 145 2.83 -5.45 -5.31
N LEU A 146 3.99 -4.79 -5.53
CA LEU A 146 4.14 -3.80 -6.57
C LEU A 146 4.55 -4.46 -7.89
N LEU A 147 3.75 -4.20 -8.90
CA LEU A 147 3.99 -4.54 -10.30
C LEU A 147 4.45 -3.24 -10.98
N GLU A 148 5.74 -3.02 -10.94
CA GLU A 148 6.34 -1.72 -11.28
C GLU A 148 7.46 -1.81 -12.31
N GLU A 149 7.60 -2.99 -12.92
CA GLU A 149 8.57 -3.23 -13.98
C GLU A 149 7.92 -3.96 -15.16
N ASP A 150 8.44 -3.77 -16.36
CA ASP A 150 7.97 -4.47 -17.57
C ASP A 150 8.04 -6.00 -17.41
N GLU A 151 9.05 -6.50 -16.72
CA GLU A 151 9.19 -7.93 -16.39
C GLU A 151 7.99 -8.45 -15.57
N ALA A 152 7.49 -7.68 -14.60
CA ALA A 152 6.33 -8.06 -13.81
C ALA A 152 5.07 -8.21 -14.68
N LEU A 153 4.90 -7.32 -15.66
CA LEU A 153 3.75 -7.39 -16.58
C LEU A 153 3.85 -8.57 -17.53
N ASN A 154 5.06 -8.93 -17.96
CA ASN A 154 5.31 -10.11 -18.80
C ASN A 154 5.01 -11.42 -18.05
N ASN A 155 5.29 -11.47 -16.76
CA ASN A 155 5.06 -12.62 -15.88
C ASN A 155 3.71 -12.57 -15.14
N LEU A 156 2.84 -11.61 -15.45
CA LEU A 156 1.64 -11.32 -14.66
C LEU A 156 0.71 -12.52 -14.50
N ASP A 157 0.55 -13.36 -15.51
CA ASP A 157 -0.30 -14.57 -15.43
C ASP A 157 0.16 -15.52 -14.33
N GLU A 158 1.47 -15.72 -14.19
CA GLU A 158 2.05 -16.59 -13.19
C GLU A 158 1.97 -15.95 -11.80
N ILE A 159 2.26 -14.65 -11.70
CA ILE A 159 2.16 -13.87 -10.45
C ILE A 159 0.73 -13.92 -9.88
N LEU A 160 -0.29 -13.81 -10.74
CA LEU A 160 -1.70 -13.83 -10.34
C LEU A 160 -2.17 -15.18 -9.80
N THR A 161 -1.42 -16.27 -10.01
CA THR A 161 -1.71 -17.59 -9.43
C THR A 161 -1.36 -17.70 -7.95
N VAL A 162 -0.58 -16.76 -7.42
CA VAL A 162 -0.10 -16.82 -6.03
C VAL A 162 -1.21 -16.45 -5.05
N ASP A 163 -1.43 -17.30 -4.06
CA ASP A 163 -2.41 -17.08 -3.01
C ASP A 163 -1.90 -16.14 -1.90
N HIS A 164 -2.84 -15.67 -1.07
CA HIS A 164 -2.55 -14.81 0.08
C HIS A 164 -1.95 -13.44 -0.23
N ILE A 165 -2.09 -12.99 -1.48
CA ILE A 165 -1.86 -11.60 -1.90
C ILE A 165 -3.21 -10.91 -1.96
N ASP A 166 -3.35 -9.83 -1.19
CA ASP A 166 -4.61 -9.08 -1.07
C ASP A 166 -4.77 -8.05 -2.19
N VAL A 167 -3.67 -7.45 -2.66
CA VAL A 167 -3.67 -6.43 -3.72
C VAL A 167 -2.48 -6.58 -4.65
N PHE A 168 -2.76 -6.56 -5.95
CA PHE A 168 -1.77 -6.44 -7.01
C PHE A 168 -1.75 -4.97 -7.46
N PHE A 169 -0.71 -4.25 -7.07
CA PHE A 169 -0.63 -2.80 -7.23
C PHE A 169 0.25 -2.44 -8.42
N VAL A 170 -0.33 -1.86 -9.47
CA VAL A 170 0.40 -1.38 -10.64
C VAL A 170 0.95 0.02 -10.36
N ALA A 171 2.29 0.15 -10.23
CA ALA A 171 2.95 1.40 -9.89
C ALA A 171 3.52 2.07 -11.16
N PRO A 172 3.03 3.28 -11.52
CA PRO A 172 3.27 3.86 -12.84
C PRO A 172 4.68 4.42 -13.05
N THR A 173 5.37 4.84 -11.98
CA THR A 173 6.62 5.61 -12.10
C THR A 173 7.79 4.74 -12.55
N ASP A 174 8.03 3.64 -11.84
CA ASP A 174 9.10 2.71 -12.15
C ASP A 174 8.78 1.87 -13.39
N LEU A 175 7.48 1.59 -13.61
CA LEU A 175 7.04 0.97 -14.86
C LEU A 175 7.40 1.86 -16.06
N ALA A 176 7.18 3.17 -15.98
CA ALA A 176 7.59 4.09 -17.05
C ALA A 176 9.10 4.07 -17.28
N GLN A 177 9.89 3.98 -16.20
CA GLN A 177 11.34 3.86 -16.30
C GLN A 177 11.78 2.60 -17.06
N THR A 178 11.28 1.44 -16.65
CA THR A 178 11.67 0.14 -17.24
C THR A 178 11.17 -0.02 -18.68
N MET A 179 10.06 0.62 -19.04
CA MET A 179 9.56 0.72 -20.42
C MET A 179 10.32 1.75 -21.28
N GLY A 180 11.35 2.43 -20.75
CA GLY A 180 12.14 3.43 -21.48
C GLY A 180 11.55 4.84 -21.53
N HIS A 181 10.53 5.12 -20.73
CA HIS A 181 9.84 6.41 -20.65
C HIS A 181 10.13 7.15 -19.32
N LEU A 182 11.40 7.20 -18.94
CA LEU A 182 11.88 7.79 -17.68
C LEU A 182 11.25 9.17 -17.40
N GLY A 183 10.62 9.31 -16.24
CA GLY A 183 9.98 10.57 -15.79
C GLY A 183 8.66 10.89 -16.51
N ASN A 184 8.15 10.02 -17.36
CA ASN A 184 6.89 10.22 -18.10
C ASN A 184 5.90 9.07 -17.91
N PRO A 185 5.35 8.88 -16.69
CA PRO A 185 4.34 7.85 -16.44
C PRO A 185 3.02 8.09 -17.21
N GLY A 186 2.81 9.31 -17.71
CA GLY A 186 1.67 9.67 -18.57
C GLY A 186 1.83 9.25 -20.04
N HIS A 187 2.98 8.67 -20.45
CA HIS A 187 3.18 8.24 -21.83
C HIS A 187 2.10 7.27 -22.28
N PRO A 188 1.55 7.39 -23.50
CA PRO A 188 0.44 6.53 -23.95
C PRO A 188 0.73 5.03 -23.90
N GLU A 189 1.97 4.61 -24.11
CA GLU A 189 2.36 3.19 -24.00
C GLU A 189 2.31 2.72 -22.56
N VAL A 190 2.82 3.52 -21.61
CA VAL A 190 2.78 3.21 -20.18
C VAL A 190 1.33 3.13 -19.69
N GLN A 191 0.50 4.10 -20.10
CA GLN A 191 -0.92 4.09 -19.71
C GLN A 191 -1.66 2.86 -20.27
N ARG A 192 -1.40 2.45 -21.52
CA ARG A 192 -1.96 1.20 -22.06
C ARG A 192 -1.48 -0.04 -21.31
N ALA A 193 -0.21 -0.08 -20.90
CA ALA A 193 0.32 -1.19 -20.12
C ALA A 193 -0.35 -1.28 -18.74
N ILE A 194 -0.52 -0.14 -18.05
CA ILE A 194 -1.23 -0.05 -16.78
C ILE A 194 -2.68 -0.54 -16.91
N GLU A 195 -3.41 -0.03 -17.91
CA GLU A 195 -4.81 -0.42 -18.14
C GLU A 195 -4.94 -1.91 -18.49
N GLY A 196 -4.02 -2.43 -19.32
CA GLY A 196 -3.94 -3.84 -19.65
C GLY A 196 -3.67 -4.73 -18.44
N ALA A 197 -2.72 -4.34 -17.58
CA ALA A 197 -2.42 -5.05 -16.34
C ALA A 197 -3.61 -5.04 -15.36
N ILE A 198 -4.25 -3.88 -15.16
CA ILE A 198 -5.45 -3.76 -14.32
C ILE A 198 -6.56 -4.68 -14.84
N ALA A 199 -6.86 -4.65 -16.14
CA ALA A 199 -7.89 -5.49 -16.74
C ALA A 199 -7.59 -6.97 -16.52
N LYS A 200 -6.33 -7.40 -16.65
CA LYS A 200 -5.88 -8.77 -16.43
C LYS A 200 -6.03 -9.20 -14.96
N ILE A 201 -5.62 -8.36 -14.02
CA ILE A 201 -5.80 -8.59 -12.57
C ILE A 201 -7.28 -8.80 -12.23
N LEU A 202 -8.14 -7.91 -12.73
CA LEU A 202 -9.59 -7.98 -12.49
C LEU A 202 -10.21 -9.23 -13.13
N SER A 203 -9.80 -9.59 -14.34
CA SER A 203 -10.27 -10.79 -15.04
C SER A 203 -9.88 -12.09 -14.32
N ALA A 204 -8.76 -12.09 -13.60
CA ALA A 204 -8.35 -13.18 -12.73
C ALA A 204 -9.11 -13.22 -11.38
N GLY A 205 -10.08 -12.33 -11.15
CA GLY A 205 -10.82 -12.21 -9.90
C GLY A 205 -9.99 -11.65 -8.73
N ARG A 206 -8.86 -11.01 -9.03
CA ARG A 206 -7.97 -10.42 -8.03
C ARG A 206 -8.27 -8.93 -7.84
N VAL A 207 -7.77 -8.35 -6.76
CA VAL A 207 -7.91 -6.92 -6.46
C VAL A 207 -6.77 -6.13 -7.09
N ALA A 208 -7.13 -5.19 -7.96
CA ALA A 208 -6.18 -4.25 -8.53
C ALA A 208 -6.04 -3.01 -7.66
N GLY A 209 -4.79 -2.52 -7.52
CA GLY A 209 -4.46 -1.25 -6.92
C GLY A 209 -3.63 -0.37 -7.87
N THR A 210 -3.68 0.96 -7.67
CA THR A 210 -2.79 1.88 -8.39
C THR A 210 -2.69 3.26 -7.70
N LEU A 211 -1.68 4.04 -8.12
CA LEU A 211 -1.55 5.45 -7.75
C LEU A 211 -2.60 6.29 -8.49
N VAL A 212 -3.28 7.15 -7.74
CA VAL A 212 -4.33 8.03 -8.28
C VAL A 212 -4.11 9.49 -7.86
N ASN A 213 -4.77 10.38 -8.60
CA ASN A 213 -4.90 11.79 -8.27
C ASN A 213 -6.35 12.25 -8.53
N ASP A 214 -6.64 13.52 -8.29
CA ASP A 214 -7.98 14.10 -8.44
C ASP A 214 -8.55 13.95 -9.87
N GLU A 215 -7.67 13.92 -10.88
CA GLU A 215 -8.08 13.86 -12.29
C GLU A 215 -8.43 12.42 -12.73
N ASN A 216 -7.76 11.40 -12.18
CA ASN A 216 -7.85 10.04 -12.68
C ASN A 216 -8.55 9.04 -11.72
N VAL A 217 -8.79 9.39 -10.46
CA VAL A 217 -9.38 8.50 -9.46
C VAL A 217 -10.74 7.95 -9.91
N GLY A 218 -11.59 8.82 -10.46
CA GLY A 218 -12.92 8.41 -10.96
C GLY A 218 -12.81 7.38 -12.10
N ARG A 219 -11.85 7.54 -13.01
CA ARG A 219 -11.58 6.61 -14.10
C ARG A 219 -11.19 5.23 -13.59
N PHE A 220 -10.20 5.15 -12.69
CA PHE A 220 -9.72 3.88 -12.17
C PHE A 220 -10.76 3.15 -11.32
N LEU A 221 -11.51 3.88 -10.48
CA LEU A 221 -12.64 3.29 -9.75
C LEU A 221 -13.72 2.75 -10.70
N GLY A 222 -14.03 3.49 -11.77
CA GLY A 222 -14.96 3.05 -12.81
C GLY A 222 -14.49 1.82 -13.57
N GLN A 223 -13.19 1.58 -13.68
CA GLN A 223 -12.60 0.35 -14.24
C GLN A 223 -12.63 -0.84 -13.28
N GLY A 224 -12.93 -0.63 -11.99
CA GLY A 224 -13.00 -1.69 -10.99
C GLY A 224 -11.79 -1.76 -10.05
N VAL A 225 -10.86 -0.81 -10.12
CA VAL A 225 -9.78 -0.70 -9.11
C VAL A 225 -10.40 -0.46 -7.74
N LYS A 226 -9.95 -1.23 -6.74
CA LYS A 226 -10.48 -1.14 -5.37
C LYS A 226 -9.47 -0.72 -4.33
N TYR A 227 -8.19 -0.64 -4.67
CA TYR A 227 -7.16 -0.13 -3.76
C TYR A 227 -6.49 1.07 -4.42
N THR A 228 -6.74 2.26 -3.88
CA THR A 228 -6.18 3.51 -4.42
C THR A 228 -5.19 4.11 -3.43
N MET A 229 -4.07 4.61 -3.95
CA MET A 229 -3.10 5.37 -3.16
C MET A 229 -2.93 6.75 -3.78
N THR A 230 -2.94 7.78 -2.94
CA THR A 230 -2.64 9.16 -3.33
C THR A 230 -1.70 9.81 -2.33
N SER A 231 -1.14 10.98 -2.69
CA SER A 231 -0.26 11.74 -1.81
C SER A 231 -0.85 13.13 -1.54
N TRP A 232 -0.85 13.55 -0.28
CA TRP A 232 -1.31 14.89 0.13
C TRP A 232 -0.41 16.01 -0.36
N ASN A 233 0.84 15.73 -0.74
CA ASN A 233 1.82 16.72 -1.18
C ASN A 233 1.32 17.52 -2.40
N ALA A 234 0.60 16.87 -3.33
CA ALA A 234 0.04 17.51 -4.50
C ALA A 234 -0.99 18.59 -4.12
N TRP A 235 -1.86 18.30 -3.16
CA TRP A 235 -2.87 19.26 -2.69
C TRP A 235 -2.25 20.47 -1.99
N VAL A 236 -1.20 20.24 -1.18
CA VAL A 236 -0.47 21.34 -0.54
C VAL A 236 0.24 22.20 -1.59
N ALA A 237 0.90 21.58 -2.58
CA ALA A 237 1.57 22.30 -3.64
C ALA A 237 0.58 23.15 -4.44
N GLN A 238 -0.58 22.62 -4.80
CA GLN A 238 -1.64 23.34 -5.49
C GLN A 238 -2.20 24.50 -4.65
N GLY A 239 -2.50 24.26 -3.37
CA GLY A 239 -2.99 25.28 -2.46
C GLY A 239 -1.98 26.39 -2.23
N ALA A 240 -0.70 26.05 -2.08
CA ALA A 240 0.38 27.02 -1.93
C ALA A 240 0.57 27.88 -3.19
N ALA A 241 0.53 27.28 -4.37
CA ALA A 241 0.62 28.02 -5.64
C ALA A 241 -0.53 29.02 -5.78
N ALA A 242 -1.76 28.59 -5.53
CA ALA A 242 -2.94 29.46 -5.59
C ALA A 242 -2.89 30.60 -4.56
N PHE A 243 -2.36 30.35 -3.35
CA PHE A 243 -2.15 31.39 -2.35
C PHE A 243 -1.10 32.43 -2.78
N LEU A 244 0.05 31.96 -3.26
CA LEU A 244 1.15 32.84 -3.70
C LEU A 244 0.77 33.68 -4.90
N GLU A 245 -0.02 33.17 -5.84
CA GLU A 245 -0.58 33.93 -6.97
C GLU A 245 -1.44 35.09 -6.49
N LYS A 246 -2.31 34.86 -5.49
CA LYS A 246 -3.11 35.96 -4.89
C LYS A 246 -2.25 37.04 -4.26
N VAL A 247 -1.19 36.63 -3.53
CA VAL A 247 -0.26 37.57 -2.90
C VAL A 247 0.44 38.42 -3.98
N ALA A 248 0.95 37.80 -5.05
CA ALA A 248 1.62 38.51 -6.14
C ALA A 248 0.70 39.46 -6.92
N GLY A 249 -0.58 39.11 -7.04
CA GLY A 249 -1.60 39.97 -7.72
C GLY A 249 -2.12 41.14 -6.86
N THR A 250 -1.82 41.14 -5.55
CA THR A 250 -2.27 42.26 -4.66
C THR A 250 -1.31 43.40 -4.72
N LYS A 251 -1.76 44.57 -5.26
CA LYS A 251 -0.99 45.82 -5.18
C LYS A 251 -1.02 46.33 -3.74
N ILE A 252 0.15 46.42 -3.12
CA ILE A 252 0.37 47.06 -1.81
C ILE A 252 0.58 48.55 -2.01
#